data_10ffbafa27a01d98810d93d2007accb0
#
_entry.id   10ffbafa27a01d98810d93d2007accb0
#
_cell.length_a   1.000
_cell.length_b   1.000
_cell.length_c   1.000
_cell.angle_alpha   90.00
_cell.angle_beta   90.00
_cell.angle_gamma   90.00
#
_symmetry.space_group_name_H-M   'P 1'
#
loop_
_entity.id
_entity.type
_entity.pdbx_description
1 polymer ?
#
loop_
_entity_poly.entity_id
_entity_poly.type
_entity_poly.pdbx_seq_one_letter_code
_entity_poly.pdbx_strand_id
1 'polypeptide(L)'
;MDKCKVIAVANQKGGVGKTTTALNVAIGMARNGHDVLIIDFDPQGDLTSSLGWKTNDALENSVSSMLDDYINDESIHYDSLILNHPEAVDVIPANIELADFEMRLVSVINREQTLSNCIEPLRSKYDYIFIDCPPSLGMLTVNALAAADEVLIPVQTQYLPAKGMTKLLQTVNKVQRKINDNLKINGIVMTLADSNTNITKSTIETIRDSFSKNIKVFDTIIPKATKASEASTSGKSIYEYAKDSKVALAYESLTKEILNKDKEKQRNDFSR
;
A
#
# COMPACT_ATOMS: atom_id res chain seq x y z
N MET A 1 7.20 -10.68 -20.80
CA MET A 1 7.40 -10.42 -19.36
C MET A 1 6.18 -9.64 -18.92
N ASP A 2 5.46 -10.13 -17.92
CA ASP A 2 4.37 -9.37 -17.34
C ASP A 2 4.94 -8.08 -16.75
N LYS A 3 4.28 -6.95 -17.02
CA LYS A 3 4.76 -5.66 -16.56
C LYS A 3 4.56 -5.57 -15.05
N CYS A 4 5.62 -5.23 -14.29
CA CYS A 4 5.54 -4.97 -12.85
C CYS A 4 4.35 -4.06 -12.53
N LYS A 5 3.61 -4.39 -11.49
CA LYS A 5 2.47 -3.60 -11.02
C LYS A 5 2.79 -2.91 -9.70
N VAL A 6 2.70 -1.57 -9.69
CA VAL A 6 2.88 -0.75 -8.49
C VAL A 6 1.51 -0.42 -7.88
N ILE A 7 1.30 -0.78 -6.62
CA ILE A 7 0.03 -0.58 -5.89
C ILE A 7 0.28 0.31 -4.67
N ALA A 8 -0.25 1.53 -4.68
CA ALA A 8 -0.26 2.37 -3.49
C ALA A 8 -1.44 1.99 -2.58
N VAL A 9 -1.17 1.82 -1.28
CA VAL A 9 -2.21 1.56 -0.27
C VAL A 9 -2.47 2.85 0.49
N ALA A 10 -3.56 3.54 0.16
CA ALA A 10 -3.78 4.91 0.60
C ALA A 10 -5.16 5.15 1.22
N ASN A 11 -5.19 5.91 2.30
CA ASN A 11 -6.38 6.54 2.87
C ASN A 11 -5.97 7.69 3.79
N GLN A 12 -6.68 8.81 3.72
CA GLN A 12 -6.43 9.99 4.58
C GLN A 12 -6.64 9.69 6.06
N LYS A 13 -7.51 8.74 6.41
CA LYS A 13 -7.83 8.41 7.80
C LYS A 13 -6.74 7.49 8.39
N GLY A 14 -6.22 7.87 9.56
CA GLY A 14 -5.34 7.00 10.36
C GLY A 14 -6.09 5.79 10.93
N GLY A 15 -5.38 4.69 11.17
CA GLY A 15 -5.92 3.51 11.83
C GLY A 15 -6.96 2.71 11.03
N VAL A 16 -7.04 2.87 9.70
CA VAL A 16 -7.94 2.08 8.84
C VAL A 16 -7.33 0.76 8.35
N GLY A 17 -6.13 0.43 8.80
CA GLY A 17 -5.42 -0.80 8.42
C GLY A 17 -4.67 -0.71 7.08
N LYS A 18 -4.17 0.46 6.68
CA LYS A 18 -3.32 0.61 5.48
C LYS A 18 -2.09 -0.28 5.56
N THR A 19 -1.25 -0.05 6.54
CA THR A 19 -0.02 -0.81 6.81
C THR A 19 -0.27 -2.31 6.90
N THR A 20 -1.27 -2.72 7.69
CA THR A 20 -1.65 -4.13 7.82
C THR A 20 -2.11 -4.72 6.49
N THR A 21 -2.82 -3.95 5.67
CA THR A 21 -3.28 -4.40 4.34
C THR A 21 -2.12 -4.48 3.36
N ALA A 22 -1.25 -3.45 3.29
CA ALA A 22 -0.07 -3.44 2.43
C ALA A 22 0.82 -4.66 2.72
N LEU A 23 1.19 -4.87 3.98
CA LEU A 23 2.01 -5.97 4.44
C LEU A 23 1.41 -7.34 4.10
N ASN A 24 0.16 -7.59 4.51
CA ASN A 24 -0.40 -8.93 4.37
C ASN A 24 -0.83 -9.26 2.94
N VAL A 25 -1.25 -8.28 2.13
CA VAL A 25 -1.51 -8.52 0.71
C VAL A 25 -0.19 -8.78 -0.05
N ALA A 26 0.86 -8.00 0.21
CA ALA A 26 2.18 -8.20 -0.40
C ALA A 26 2.75 -9.59 -0.08
N ILE A 27 2.76 -9.99 1.20
CA ILE A 27 3.19 -11.35 1.59
C ILE A 27 2.25 -12.42 0.99
N GLY A 28 0.95 -12.12 0.90
CA GLY A 28 0.00 -12.99 0.21
C GLY A 28 0.35 -13.20 -1.27
N MET A 29 0.82 -12.16 -1.98
CA MET A 29 1.32 -12.26 -3.36
C MET A 29 2.58 -13.13 -3.44
N ALA A 30 3.58 -12.89 -2.55
CA ALA A 30 4.81 -13.68 -2.48
C ALA A 30 4.50 -15.16 -2.21
N ARG A 31 3.56 -15.47 -1.34
CA ARG A 31 3.07 -16.86 -1.07
C ARG A 31 2.41 -17.49 -2.30
N ASN A 32 1.97 -16.73 -3.27
CA ASN A 32 1.45 -17.20 -4.56
C ASN A 32 2.53 -17.22 -5.66
N GLY A 33 3.81 -17.07 -5.31
CA GLY A 33 4.96 -17.25 -6.21
C GLY A 33 5.35 -16.01 -7.01
N HIS A 34 4.98 -14.81 -6.54
CA HIS A 34 5.38 -13.54 -7.15
C HIS A 34 6.58 -12.91 -6.44
N ASP A 35 7.44 -12.25 -7.19
CA ASP A 35 8.50 -11.41 -6.66
C ASP A 35 7.91 -10.08 -6.21
N VAL A 36 8.05 -9.75 -4.91
CA VAL A 36 7.35 -8.62 -4.28
C VAL A 36 8.30 -7.71 -3.52
N LEU A 37 8.22 -6.41 -3.81
CA LEU A 37 8.83 -5.35 -3.02
C LEU A 37 7.75 -4.58 -2.25
N ILE A 38 8.04 -4.26 -0.99
CA ILE A 38 7.21 -3.37 -0.17
C ILE A 38 8.03 -2.11 0.14
N ILE A 39 7.46 -0.95 -0.10
CA ILE A 39 8.06 0.34 0.25
C ILE A 39 7.25 0.92 1.41
N ASP A 40 7.88 1.07 2.56
CA ASP A 40 7.33 1.86 3.66
C ASP A 40 7.49 3.34 3.29
N PHE A 41 6.38 4.06 3.15
CA PHE A 41 6.39 5.45 2.73
C PHE A 41 5.70 6.36 3.76
N ASP A 42 5.58 5.86 5.00
CA ASP A 42 5.12 6.61 6.16
C ASP A 42 6.31 6.96 7.06
N PRO A 43 6.55 8.24 7.40
CA PRO A 43 7.62 8.65 8.33
C PRO A 43 7.58 7.95 9.69
N GLN A 44 6.44 7.39 10.08
CA GLN A 44 6.34 6.62 11.33
C GLN A 44 7.04 5.26 11.26
N GLY A 45 7.31 4.73 10.05
CA GLY A 45 7.99 3.45 9.86
C GLY A 45 7.24 2.25 10.45
N ASP A 46 5.90 2.34 10.53
CA ASP A 46 5.08 1.31 11.15
C ASP A 46 5.13 -0.02 10.38
N LEU A 47 5.26 0.02 9.05
CA LEU A 47 5.41 -1.18 8.23
C LEU A 47 6.76 -1.84 8.50
N THR A 48 7.84 -1.06 8.48
CA THR A 48 9.20 -1.50 8.78
C THR A 48 9.27 -2.18 10.15
N SER A 49 8.72 -1.53 11.17
CA SER A 49 8.63 -2.09 12.52
C SER A 49 7.78 -3.35 12.59
N SER A 50 6.67 -3.41 11.84
CA SER A 50 5.76 -4.57 11.78
C SER A 50 6.40 -5.79 11.13
N LEU A 51 7.45 -5.60 10.33
CA LEU A 51 8.24 -6.66 9.71
C LEU A 51 9.50 -7.03 10.53
N GLY A 52 9.66 -6.48 11.73
CA GLY A 52 10.69 -6.91 12.68
C GLY A 52 11.86 -5.94 12.86
N TRP A 53 12.00 -4.91 12.04
CA TRP A 53 13.04 -3.88 12.19
C TRP A 53 12.57 -2.80 13.19
N LYS A 54 12.61 -3.15 14.49
CA LYS A 54 12.06 -2.33 15.60
C LYS A 54 12.79 -1.02 15.85
N THR A 55 14.05 -0.93 15.45
CA THR A 55 14.89 0.28 15.55
C THR A 55 15.10 0.89 14.18
N ASN A 56 14.00 1.12 13.45
CA ASN A 56 14.05 1.64 12.09
C ASN A 56 14.75 3.00 11.96
N ASP A 57 14.69 3.85 13.00
CA ASP A 57 15.43 5.13 13.02
C ASP A 57 16.96 4.96 13.10
N ALA A 58 17.44 3.76 13.42
CA ALA A 58 18.88 3.45 13.39
C ALA A 58 19.33 2.85 12.03
N LEU A 59 18.43 2.69 11.05
CA LEU A 59 18.78 2.22 9.72
C LEU A 59 19.44 3.36 8.94
N GLU A 60 20.69 3.14 8.50
CA GLU A 60 21.43 4.11 7.68
C GLU A 60 20.82 4.31 6.29
N ASN A 61 20.25 3.23 5.72
CA ASN A 61 19.64 3.25 4.42
C ASN A 61 18.12 3.08 4.55
N SER A 62 17.38 4.02 3.97
CA SER A 62 15.94 4.07 4.02
C SER A 62 15.37 4.72 2.75
N VAL A 63 14.06 4.74 2.62
CA VAL A 63 13.41 5.44 1.50
C VAL A 63 13.80 6.92 1.46
N SER A 64 14.06 7.57 2.60
CA SER A 64 14.54 8.96 2.65
C SER A 64 15.92 9.11 2.02
N SER A 65 16.89 8.23 2.34
CA SER A 65 18.22 8.28 1.71
C SER A 65 18.14 8.03 0.20
N MET A 66 17.31 7.08 -0.24
CA MET A 66 17.08 6.83 -1.67
C MET A 66 16.59 8.09 -2.41
N LEU A 67 15.65 8.80 -1.80
CA LEU A 67 15.08 10.01 -2.39
C LEU A 67 16.09 11.17 -2.33
N ASP A 68 16.92 11.24 -1.29
CA ASP A 68 18.01 12.22 -1.17
C ASP A 68 19.08 12.01 -2.25
N ASP A 69 19.55 10.78 -2.44
CA ASP A 69 20.50 10.45 -3.52
C ASP A 69 19.95 10.94 -4.87
N TYR A 70 18.65 10.66 -5.14
CA TYR A 70 18.03 11.07 -6.40
C TYR A 70 18.00 12.58 -6.60
N ILE A 71 17.59 13.37 -5.58
CA ILE A 71 17.49 14.83 -5.74
C ILE A 71 18.85 15.54 -5.78
N ASN A 72 19.92 14.86 -5.31
CA ASN A 72 21.29 15.34 -5.36
C ASN A 72 22.06 14.84 -6.58
N ASP A 73 21.38 14.16 -7.52
CA ASP A 73 22.00 13.54 -8.70
C ASP A 73 23.08 12.47 -8.33
N GLU A 74 22.93 11.84 -7.19
CA GLU A 74 23.80 10.78 -6.70
C GLU A 74 23.29 9.39 -7.14
N SER A 75 24.17 8.39 -7.13
CA SER A 75 23.81 7.01 -7.52
C SER A 75 23.10 6.30 -6.39
N ILE A 76 21.88 5.79 -6.63
CA ILE A 76 21.13 4.99 -5.66
C ILE A 76 21.73 3.58 -5.57
N HIS A 77 22.09 3.16 -4.37
CA HIS A 77 22.65 1.84 -4.08
C HIS A 77 21.58 0.88 -3.56
N TYR A 78 20.76 0.33 -4.46
CA TYR A 78 19.62 -0.53 -4.09
C TYR A 78 20.00 -1.77 -3.28
N ASP A 79 21.21 -2.36 -3.51
CA ASP A 79 21.64 -3.56 -2.79
C ASP A 79 21.83 -3.34 -1.29
N SER A 80 22.18 -2.13 -0.87
CA SER A 80 22.30 -1.75 0.55
C SER A 80 21.00 -1.20 1.13
N LEU A 81 20.07 -0.77 0.28
CA LEU A 81 18.80 -0.18 0.65
C LEU A 81 17.72 -1.24 0.91
N ILE A 82 17.75 -2.33 0.12
CA ILE A 82 16.70 -3.35 0.15
C ILE A 82 16.99 -4.38 1.24
N LEU A 83 16.06 -4.52 2.16
CA LEU A 83 16.09 -5.51 3.23
C LEU A 83 15.29 -6.75 2.80
N ASN A 84 15.87 -7.95 2.98
CA ASN A 84 15.18 -9.20 2.68
C ASN A 84 14.46 -9.72 3.90
N HIS A 85 13.17 -10.00 3.78
CA HIS A 85 12.36 -10.57 4.85
C HIS A 85 12.20 -12.09 4.70
N PRO A 86 12.22 -12.89 5.81
CA PRO A 86 12.09 -14.34 5.76
C PRO A 86 10.81 -14.87 5.10
N GLU A 87 9.75 -14.07 5.02
CA GLU A 87 8.50 -14.42 4.33
C GLU A 87 8.51 -14.07 2.83
N ALA A 88 9.70 -14.07 2.20
CA ALA A 88 9.92 -13.94 0.77
C ALA A 88 9.39 -12.62 0.16
N VAL A 89 9.52 -11.52 0.90
CA VAL A 89 9.33 -10.17 0.37
C VAL A 89 10.56 -9.32 0.65
N ASP A 90 10.83 -8.41 -0.26
CA ASP A 90 11.85 -7.39 -0.10
C ASP A 90 11.22 -6.10 0.42
N VAL A 91 11.98 -5.31 1.18
CA VAL A 91 11.47 -4.11 1.85
C VAL A 91 12.43 -2.95 1.67
N ILE A 92 11.92 -1.80 1.22
CA ILE A 92 12.60 -0.52 1.39
C ILE A 92 12.02 0.12 2.66
N PRO A 93 12.83 0.27 3.73
CA PRO A 93 12.34 0.72 5.02
C PRO A 93 12.14 2.25 5.06
N ALA A 94 11.31 2.71 6.00
CA ALA A 94 11.21 4.12 6.35
C ALA A 94 11.74 4.39 7.76
N ASN A 95 12.13 5.62 7.97
CA ASN A 95 12.46 6.21 9.25
C ASN A 95 11.92 7.63 9.35
N ILE A 96 12.10 8.29 10.50
CA ILE A 96 11.58 9.64 10.77
C ILE A 96 12.13 10.72 9.84
N GLU A 97 13.29 10.50 9.21
CA GLU A 97 13.92 11.45 8.28
C GLU A 97 13.04 11.72 7.04
N LEU A 98 12.12 10.79 6.71
CA LEU A 98 11.18 10.99 5.62
C LEU A 98 10.23 12.19 5.85
N ALA A 99 9.98 12.58 7.11
CA ALA A 99 9.22 13.78 7.42
C ALA A 99 9.99 15.06 7.06
N ASP A 100 11.29 15.10 7.33
CA ASP A 100 12.15 16.23 6.94
C ASP A 100 12.31 16.28 5.42
N PHE A 101 12.41 15.13 4.78
CA PHE A 101 12.44 15.03 3.32
C PHE A 101 11.17 15.61 2.69
N GLU A 102 9.98 15.35 3.22
CA GLU A 102 8.72 15.92 2.70
C GLU A 102 8.76 17.47 2.68
N MET A 103 9.37 18.08 3.68
CA MET A 103 9.53 19.55 3.70
C MET A 103 10.50 20.04 2.61
N ARG A 104 11.59 19.31 2.37
CA ARG A 104 12.59 19.66 1.34
C ARG A 104 12.05 19.50 -0.08
N LEU A 105 11.13 18.58 -0.31
CA LEU A 105 10.47 18.38 -1.61
C LEU A 105 9.81 19.65 -2.17
N VAL A 106 9.43 20.60 -1.32
CA VAL A 106 8.78 21.85 -1.77
C VAL A 106 9.63 22.62 -2.78
N SER A 107 10.96 22.54 -2.68
CA SER A 107 11.91 23.23 -3.56
C SER A 107 12.40 22.40 -4.75
N VAL A 108 12.04 21.12 -4.82
CA VAL A 108 12.51 20.21 -5.87
C VAL A 108 11.69 20.36 -7.15
N ILE A 109 12.36 20.41 -8.29
CA ILE A 109 11.71 20.42 -9.61
C ILE A 109 11.11 19.03 -9.89
N ASN A 110 9.90 18.99 -10.42
CA ASN A 110 9.16 17.73 -10.67
C ASN A 110 9.00 16.85 -9.42
N ARG A 111 8.93 17.48 -8.26
CA ARG A 111 8.86 16.85 -6.94
C ARG A 111 7.78 15.76 -6.80
N GLU A 112 6.73 15.83 -7.61
CA GLU A 112 5.64 14.85 -7.61
C GLU A 112 6.04 13.49 -8.20
N GLN A 113 7.13 13.44 -8.99
CA GLN A 113 7.61 12.25 -9.69
C GLN A 113 8.89 11.67 -9.07
N THR A 114 9.37 12.21 -7.96
CA THR A 114 10.63 11.78 -7.33
C THR A 114 10.62 10.28 -7.03
N LEU A 115 9.61 9.78 -6.33
CA LEU A 115 9.49 8.35 -6.02
C LEU A 115 9.34 7.51 -7.30
N SER A 116 8.55 7.95 -8.26
CA SER A 116 8.37 7.24 -9.54
C SER A 116 9.70 6.98 -10.24
N ASN A 117 10.55 8.01 -10.30
CA ASN A 117 11.85 7.92 -10.94
C ASN A 117 12.82 7.01 -10.15
N CYS A 118 12.79 7.08 -8.82
CA CYS A 118 13.62 6.22 -7.97
C CYS A 118 13.26 4.74 -8.13
N ILE A 119 12.00 4.38 -8.30
CA ILE A 119 11.59 2.96 -8.35
C ILE A 119 11.52 2.39 -9.76
N GLU A 120 11.65 3.21 -10.81
CA GLU A 120 11.58 2.73 -12.20
C GLU A 120 12.58 1.59 -12.51
N PRO A 121 13.86 1.63 -12.08
CA PRO A 121 14.78 0.53 -12.29
C PRO A 121 14.36 -0.78 -11.61
N LEU A 122 13.61 -0.69 -10.51
CA LEU A 122 13.15 -1.85 -9.74
C LEU A 122 11.99 -2.59 -10.42
N ARG A 123 11.25 -1.94 -11.30
CA ARG A 123 10.14 -2.57 -12.04
C ARG A 123 10.56 -3.78 -12.88
N SER A 124 11.84 -3.89 -13.23
CA SER A 124 12.37 -5.05 -13.97
C SER A 124 12.65 -6.27 -13.08
N LYS A 125 12.69 -6.09 -11.76
CA LYS A 125 13.07 -7.11 -10.78
C LYS A 125 11.88 -7.71 -10.02
N TYR A 126 10.72 -7.04 -10.00
CA TYR A 126 9.56 -7.44 -9.22
C TYR A 126 8.31 -7.55 -10.08
N ASP A 127 7.41 -8.48 -9.70
CA ASP A 127 6.06 -8.58 -10.26
C ASP A 127 5.13 -7.52 -9.64
N TYR A 128 5.29 -7.28 -8.34
CA TYR A 128 4.50 -6.31 -7.58
C TYR A 128 5.38 -5.43 -6.70
N ILE A 129 5.06 -4.13 -6.67
CA ILE A 129 5.61 -3.17 -5.71
C ILE A 129 4.43 -2.59 -4.92
N PHE A 130 4.43 -2.75 -3.61
CA PHE A 130 3.44 -2.13 -2.72
C PHE A 130 4.03 -0.91 -2.05
N ILE A 131 3.27 0.20 -2.01
CA ILE A 131 3.67 1.44 -1.33
C ILE A 131 2.68 1.68 -0.18
N ASP A 132 3.14 1.60 1.07
CA ASP A 132 2.34 1.96 2.25
C ASP A 132 2.36 3.47 2.46
N CYS A 133 1.23 4.14 2.34
CA CYS A 133 1.13 5.59 2.37
C CYS A 133 0.82 6.12 3.77
N PRO A 134 1.30 7.32 4.14
CA PRO A 134 0.95 7.99 5.38
C PRO A 134 -0.55 8.33 5.45
N PRO A 135 -1.10 8.60 6.67
CA PRO A 135 -2.49 9.02 6.85
C PRO A 135 -2.69 10.50 6.52
N SER A 136 -2.22 10.92 5.36
CA SER A 136 -2.30 12.31 4.89
C SER A 136 -2.61 12.34 3.39
N LEU A 137 -2.87 13.51 2.83
CA LEU A 137 -2.92 13.78 1.39
C LEU A 137 -1.82 14.79 1.02
N GLY A 138 -0.68 14.72 1.74
CA GLY A 138 0.51 15.52 1.53
C GLY A 138 1.33 15.09 0.31
N MET A 139 2.54 15.63 0.20
CA MET A 139 3.41 15.41 -0.95
C MET A 139 3.87 13.95 -1.05
N LEU A 140 4.07 13.26 0.07
CA LEU A 140 4.38 11.82 0.07
C LEU A 140 3.26 11.01 -0.58
N THR A 141 2.00 11.23 -0.19
CA THR A 141 0.88 10.52 -0.83
C THR A 141 0.77 10.86 -2.32
N VAL A 142 1.02 12.10 -2.73
CA VAL A 142 1.04 12.48 -4.15
C VAL A 142 2.15 11.72 -4.89
N ASN A 143 3.35 11.61 -4.33
CA ASN A 143 4.45 10.82 -4.89
C ASN A 143 4.10 9.34 -5.03
N ALA A 144 3.50 8.74 -4.00
CA ALA A 144 3.06 7.35 -4.05
C ALA A 144 2.03 7.11 -5.18
N LEU A 145 1.05 8.03 -5.34
CA LEU A 145 0.05 7.95 -6.40
C LEU A 145 0.65 8.25 -7.79
N ALA A 146 1.67 9.11 -7.87
CA ALA A 146 2.38 9.38 -9.12
C ALA A 146 3.18 8.17 -9.60
N ALA A 147 3.75 7.40 -8.68
CA ALA A 147 4.52 6.20 -8.96
C ALA A 147 3.66 4.94 -9.21
N ALA A 148 2.40 4.94 -8.73
CA ALA A 148 1.55 3.76 -8.74
C ALA A 148 0.79 3.57 -10.07
N ASP A 149 0.59 2.31 -10.45
CA ASP A 149 -0.34 1.92 -11.51
C ASP A 149 -1.77 1.82 -10.96
N GLU A 150 -1.90 1.41 -9.69
CA GLU A 150 -3.21 1.26 -9.03
C GLU A 150 -3.17 1.73 -7.58
N VAL A 151 -4.32 2.20 -7.06
CA VAL A 151 -4.49 2.53 -5.64
C VAL A 151 -5.51 1.60 -5.00
N LEU A 152 -5.11 0.90 -3.93
CA LEU A 152 -5.96 0.10 -3.05
C LEU A 152 -6.38 0.96 -1.85
N ILE A 153 -7.67 0.98 -1.55
CA ILE A 153 -8.25 1.89 -0.56
C ILE A 153 -8.86 1.09 0.61
N PRO A 154 -8.12 0.87 1.71
CA PRO A 154 -8.68 0.30 2.93
C PRO A 154 -9.64 1.29 3.62
N VAL A 155 -10.83 0.79 4.02
CA VAL A 155 -11.88 1.60 4.63
C VAL A 155 -12.45 0.90 5.86
N GLN A 156 -12.39 1.56 7.01
CA GLN A 156 -12.93 1.04 8.25
C GLN A 156 -14.47 1.08 8.27
N THR A 157 -15.11 -0.03 8.69
CA THR A 157 -16.57 -0.18 8.69
C THR A 157 -17.29 0.41 9.93
N GLN A 158 -16.58 1.04 10.84
CA GLN A 158 -17.18 1.61 12.09
C GLN A 158 -17.61 3.07 11.95
N TYR A 159 -17.28 3.75 10.85
CA TYR A 159 -17.62 5.17 10.63
C TYR A 159 -18.01 5.39 9.19
N LEU A 160 -18.99 6.23 8.95
CA LEU A 160 -19.34 6.69 7.59
C LEU A 160 -18.10 7.34 6.94
N PRO A 161 -17.49 6.69 5.95
CA PRO A 161 -16.21 7.13 5.38
C PRO A 161 -16.36 8.30 4.40
N ALA A 162 -17.58 8.84 4.22
CA ALA A 162 -17.94 9.69 3.10
C ALA A 162 -17.00 10.89 2.88
N LYS A 163 -16.68 11.67 3.92
CA LYS A 163 -15.87 12.89 3.74
C LYS A 163 -14.39 12.59 3.44
N GLY A 164 -13.76 11.65 4.16
CA GLY A 164 -12.36 11.30 3.95
C GLY A 164 -12.12 10.61 2.61
N MET A 165 -13.02 9.72 2.22
CA MET A 165 -12.96 9.03 0.94
C MET A 165 -13.16 9.99 -0.23
N THR A 166 -14.11 10.92 -0.14
CA THR A 166 -14.31 11.94 -1.18
C THR A 166 -13.05 12.76 -1.41
N LYS A 167 -12.34 13.17 -0.36
CA LYS A 167 -11.09 13.92 -0.49
C LYS A 167 -9.98 13.08 -1.14
N LEU A 168 -9.83 11.82 -0.74
CA LEU A 168 -8.88 10.91 -1.37
C LEU A 168 -9.19 10.73 -2.86
N LEU A 169 -10.44 10.45 -3.22
CA LEU A 169 -10.85 10.30 -4.63
C LEU A 169 -10.63 11.59 -5.43
N GLN A 170 -10.83 12.76 -4.84
CA GLN A 170 -10.48 14.05 -5.48
C GLN A 170 -8.99 14.16 -5.71
N THR A 171 -8.15 13.74 -4.76
CA THR A 171 -6.69 13.74 -4.92
C THR A 171 -6.26 12.74 -6.01
N VAL A 172 -6.79 11.52 -6.00
CA VAL A 172 -6.54 10.53 -7.07
C VAL A 172 -6.91 11.11 -8.43
N ASN A 173 -8.10 11.70 -8.58
CA ASN A 173 -8.53 12.34 -9.84
C ASN A 173 -7.62 13.49 -10.27
N LYS A 174 -7.07 14.28 -9.32
CA LYS A 174 -6.11 15.35 -9.65
C LYS A 174 -4.79 14.76 -10.15
N VAL A 175 -4.27 13.74 -9.48
CA VAL A 175 -3.05 13.03 -9.90
C VAL A 175 -3.24 12.42 -11.28
N GLN A 176 -4.34 11.71 -11.52
CA GLN A 176 -4.68 11.14 -12.83
C GLN A 176 -4.64 12.19 -13.96
N ARG A 177 -5.25 13.36 -13.72
CA ARG A 177 -5.38 14.38 -14.76
C ARG A 177 -4.10 15.19 -15.01
N LYS A 178 -3.18 15.26 -14.05
CA LYS A 178 -2.07 16.23 -14.08
C LYS A 178 -0.69 15.61 -14.03
N ILE A 179 -0.56 14.38 -13.51
CA ILE A 179 0.74 13.79 -13.15
C ILE A 179 0.88 12.37 -13.73
N ASN A 180 -0.12 11.50 -13.50
CA ASN A 180 -0.09 10.07 -13.87
C ASN A 180 -1.44 9.65 -14.44
N ASP A 181 -1.62 9.74 -15.74
CA ASP A 181 -2.86 9.42 -16.46
C ASP A 181 -3.18 7.93 -16.49
N ASN A 182 -2.19 7.08 -16.21
CA ASN A 182 -2.35 5.63 -16.13
C ASN A 182 -2.86 5.14 -14.76
N LEU A 183 -2.82 5.98 -13.71
CA LEU A 183 -3.26 5.60 -12.37
C LEU A 183 -4.73 5.13 -12.40
N LYS A 184 -5.00 3.98 -11.81
CA LYS A 184 -6.36 3.42 -11.68
C LYS A 184 -6.69 3.14 -10.22
N ILE A 185 -7.97 3.08 -9.89
CA ILE A 185 -8.39 2.60 -8.57
C ILE A 185 -8.48 1.07 -8.63
N ASN A 186 -7.63 0.38 -7.85
CA ASN A 186 -7.68 -1.06 -7.72
C ASN A 186 -9.01 -1.50 -7.12
N GLY A 187 -9.37 -0.91 -5.99
CA GLY A 187 -10.64 -1.14 -5.33
C GLY A 187 -10.66 -0.64 -3.90
N ILE A 188 -11.83 -0.77 -3.30
CA ILE A 188 -12.08 -0.48 -1.89
C ILE A 188 -12.12 -1.81 -1.14
N VAL A 189 -11.31 -1.95 -0.07
CA VAL A 189 -11.38 -3.07 0.86
C VAL A 189 -11.92 -2.61 2.21
N MET A 190 -12.96 -3.27 2.68
CA MET A 190 -13.54 -2.99 3.98
C MET A 190 -12.76 -3.69 5.07
N THR A 191 -12.34 -2.93 6.09
CA THR A 191 -11.43 -3.39 7.14
C THR A 191 -12.02 -3.21 8.53
N LEU A 192 -11.41 -3.87 9.51
CA LEU A 192 -11.75 -3.75 10.93
C LEU A 192 -13.24 -3.96 11.20
N ALA A 193 -13.85 -4.89 10.46
CA ALA A 193 -15.27 -5.17 10.55
C ALA A 193 -15.59 -5.98 11.80
N ASP A 194 -16.53 -5.47 12.58
CA ASP A 194 -17.17 -6.23 13.67
C ASP A 194 -18.53 -6.72 13.18
N SER A 195 -18.58 -7.97 12.74
CA SER A 195 -19.78 -8.59 12.16
C SER A 195 -21.00 -8.60 13.09
N ASN A 196 -20.78 -8.41 14.38
CA ASN A 196 -21.86 -8.46 15.39
C ASN A 196 -22.59 -7.13 15.54
N THR A 197 -22.14 -6.06 14.91
CA THR A 197 -22.74 -4.73 15.09
C THR A 197 -23.58 -4.30 13.90
N ASN A 198 -24.74 -3.68 14.17
CA ASN A 198 -25.60 -3.12 13.14
C ASN A 198 -24.93 -1.96 12.40
N ILE A 199 -24.06 -1.21 13.07
CA ILE A 199 -23.29 -0.10 12.47
C ILE A 199 -22.41 -0.65 11.34
N THR A 200 -21.71 -1.76 11.58
CA THR A 200 -20.87 -2.39 10.54
C THR A 200 -21.71 -2.80 9.32
N LYS A 201 -22.84 -3.46 9.53
CA LYS A 201 -23.74 -3.89 8.43
C LYS A 201 -24.22 -2.69 7.60
N SER A 202 -24.77 -1.68 8.27
CA SER A 202 -25.24 -0.45 7.62
C SER A 202 -24.12 0.30 6.88
N THR A 203 -22.91 0.34 7.45
CA THR A 203 -21.76 0.97 6.77
C THR A 203 -21.33 0.20 5.53
N ILE A 204 -21.31 -1.13 5.57
CA ILE A 204 -21.01 -1.99 4.42
C ILE A 204 -21.99 -1.72 3.27
N GLU A 205 -23.30 -1.71 3.56
CA GLU A 205 -24.34 -1.39 2.59
C GLU A 205 -24.14 0.00 1.99
N THR A 206 -23.93 1.01 2.85
CA THR A 206 -23.68 2.39 2.40
C THR A 206 -22.47 2.51 1.47
N ILE A 207 -21.34 1.81 1.79
CA ILE A 207 -20.15 1.82 0.94
C ILE A 207 -20.46 1.16 -0.40
N ARG A 208 -21.13 0.00 -0.41
CA ARG A 208 -21.50 -0.69 -1.65
C ARG A 208 -22.43 0.16 -2.50
N ASP A 209 -23.49 0.71 -1.95
CA ASP A 209 -24.47 1.55 -2.67
C ASP A 209 -23.82 2.81 -3.25
N SER A 210 -22.92 3.43 -2.49
CA SER A 210 -22.28 4.69 -2.90
C SER A 210 -21.19 4.52 -3.96
N PHE A 211 -20.46 3.39 -3.96
CA PHE A 211 -19.23 3.27 -4.74
C PHE A 211 -19.24 2.14 -5.77
N SER A 212 -19.99 1.03 -5.58
CA SER A 212 -19.90 -0.15 -6.45
C SER A 212 -20.25 0.10 -7.91
N LYS A 213 -20.97 1.17 -8.22
CA LYS A 213 -21.29 1.53 -9.61
C LYS A 213 -20.08 1.97 -10.42
N ASN A 214 -19.09 2.57 -9.76
CA ASN A 214 -17.95 3.22 -10.41
C ASN A 214 -16.59 2.68 -9.95
N ILE A 215 -16.53 2.05 -8.78
CA ILE A 215 -15.30 1.55 -8.17
C ILE A 215 -15.55 0.12 -7.69
N LYS A 216 -14.61 -0.80 -7.97
CA LYS A 216 -14.66 -2.16 -7.39
C LYS A 216 -14.65 -2.05 -5.86
N VAL A 217 -15.67 -2.57 -5.21
CA VAL A 217 -15.66 -2.86 -3.78
C VAL A 217 -15.43 -4.36 -3.64
N PHE A 218 -14.34 -4.75 -3.00
CA PHE A 218 -14.00 -6.16 -2.81
C PHE A 218 -15.06 -6.88 -1.99
N ASP A 219 -15.31 -8.14 -2.32
CA ASP A 219 -16.29 -8.96 -1.60
C ASP A 219 -15.75 -9.37 -0.23
N THR A 220 -14.42 -9.58 -0.17
CA THR A 220 -13.71 -9.87 1.07
C THR A 220 -13.76 -8.67 2.02
N ILE A 221 -14.11 -8.96 3.27
CA ILE A 221 -14.14 -8.00 4.37
C ILE A 221 -13.13 -8.46 5.43
N ILE A 222 -12.19 -7.58 5.81
CA ILE A 222 -11.19 -7.90 6.81
C ILE A 222 -11.78 -7.70 8.21
N PRO A 223 -11.91 -8.75 9.03
CA PRO A 223 -12.47 -8.64 10.36
C PRO A 223 -11.53 -7.90 11.32
N LYS A 224 -12.10 -7.25 12.33
CA LYS A 224 -11.34 -6.74 13.47
C LYS A 224 -10.80 -7.91 14.28
N ALA A 225 -9.49 -7.95 14.50
CA ALA A 225 -8.83 -9.01 15.26
C ALA A 225 -7.59 -8.49 15.99
N THR A 226 -7.44 -8.85 17.26
CA THR A 226 -6.24 -8.54 18.07
C THR A 226 -5.00 -9.24 17.51
N LYS A 227 -5.16 -10.42 16.93
CA LYS A 227 -4.09 -11.21 16.30
C LYS A 227 -3.33 -10.43 15.22
N ALA A 228 -3.97 -9.49 14.53
CA ALA A 228 -3.29 -8.67 13.54
C ALA A 228 -2.28 -7.70 14.20
N SER A 229 -2.65 -7.10 15.32
CA SER A 229 -1.75 -6.24 16.10
C SER A 229 -0.65 -7.05 16.80
N GLU A 230 -0.97 -8.22 17.32
CA GLU A 230 0.00 -9.14 17.93
C GLU A 230 1.04 -9.61 16.91
N ALA A 231 0.62 -9.92 15.69
CA ALA A 231 1.51 -10.30 14.58
C ALA A 231 2.50 -9.17 14.26
N SER A 232 2.03 -7.94 14.07
CA SER A 232 2.88 -6.76 13.85
C SER A 232 3.87 -6.53 15.01
N THR A 233 3.42 -6.70 16.26
CA THR A 233 4.30 -6.59 17.43
C THR A 233 5.39 -7.68 17.42
N SER A 234 5.10 -8.85 16.87
CA SER A 234 6.02 -9.98 16.78
C SER A 234 6.95 -9.93 15.55
N GLY A 235 6.83 -8.91 14.69
CA GLY A 235 7.61 -8.79 13.46
C GLY A 235 7.26 -9.87 12.42
N LYS A 236 6.00 -10.28 12.35
CA LYS A 236 5.51 -11.37 11.49
C LYS A 236 4.25 -10.97 10.76
N SER A 237 4.01 -11.57 9.60
CA SER A 237 2.70 -11.47 8.96
C SER A 237 1.63 -12.21 9.76
N ILE A 238 0.37 -11.95 9.42
CA ILE A 238 -0.74 -12.71 10.01
C ILE A 238 -0.70 -14.18 9.59
N TYR A 239 -0.12 -14.51 8.44
CA TYR A 239 0.00 -15.87 7.94
C TYR A 239 1.00 -16.69 8.74
N GLU A 240 2.11 -16.10 9.16
CA GLU A 240 3.11 -16.75 9.99
C GLU A 240 2.66 -16.81 11.46
N TYR A 241 2.04 -15.72 11.96
CA TYR A 241 1.64 -15.62 13.36
C TYR A 241 0.39 -16.43 13.69
N ALA A 242 -0.63 -16.42 12.82
CA ALA A 242 -1.93 -17.03 13.09
C ALA A 242 -2.64 -17.46 11.79
N LYS A 243 -2.03 -18.41 11.06
CA LYS A 243 -2.45 -18.87 9.72
C LYS A 243 -3.92 -19.28 9.60
N ASP A 244 -4.50 -19.89 10.63
CA ASP A 244 -5.87 -20.40 10.63
C ASP A 244 -6.88 -19.38 11.19
N SER A 245 -6.43 -18.14 11.45
CA SER A 245 -7.31 -17.08 11.95
C SER A 245 -8.21 -16.54 10.85
N LYS A 246 -9.41 -16.07 11.26
CA LYS A 246 -10.35 -15.42 10.31
C LYS A 246 -9.72 -14.28 9.55
N VAL A 247 -8.80 -13.53 10.17
CA VAL A 247 -8.12 -12.40 9.52
C VAL A 247 -7.07 -12.87 8.52
N ALA A 248 -6.35 -13.97 8.78
CA ALA A 248 -5.42 -14.55 7.80
C ALA A 248 -6.17 -15.07 6.57
N LEU A 249 -7.24 -15.82 6.78
CA LEU A 249 -8.09 -16.31 5.68
C LEU A 249 -8.72 -15.18 4.87
N ALA A 250 -9.10 -14.08 5.54
CA ALA A 250 -9.62 -12.91 4.84
C ALA A 250 -8.55 -12.23 3.96
N TYR A 251 -7.31 -12.05 4.44
CA TYR A 251 -6.24 -11.51 3.61
C TYR A 251 -5.86 -12.45 2.46
N GLU A 252 -5.87 -13.76 2.68
CA GLU A 252 -5.68 -14.74 1.60
C GLU A 252 -6.77 -14.61 0.52
N SER A 253 -8.03 -14.46 0.94
CA SER A 253 -9.16 -14.26 0.02
C SER A 253 -9.02 -12.95 -0.76
N LEU A 254 -8.66 -11.85 -0.09
CA LEU A 254 -8.43 -10.55 -0.74
C LEU A 254 -7.29 -10.63 -1.76
N THR A 255 -6.20 -11.30 -1.42
CA THR A 255 -5.07 -11.51 -2.35
C THR A 255 -5.53 -12.26 -3.60
N LYS A 256 -6.32 -13.32 -3.45
CA LYS A 256 -6.90 -14.07 -4.58
C LYS A 256 -7.85 -13.21 -5.42
N GLU A 257 -8.67 -12.36 -4.82
CA GLU A 257 -9.54 -11.44 -5.57
C GLU A 257 -8.73 -10.45 -6.41
N ILE A 258 -7.61 -9.91 -5.88
CA ILE A 258 -6.74 -8.99 -6.61
C ILE A 258 -6.06 -9.72 -7.77
N LEU A 259 -5.48 -10.90 -7.53
CA LEU A 259 -4.83 -11.71 -8.57
C LEU A 259 -5.80 -12.12 -9.69
N ASN A 260 -7.03 -12.51 -9.37
CA ASN A 260 -8.02 -12.87 -10.37
C ASN A 260 -8.42 -11.68 -11.25
N LYS A 261 -8.60 -10.51 -10.64
CA LYS A 261 -8.86 -9.27 -11.36
C LYS A 261 -7.74 -8.94 -12.35
N ASP A 262 -6.49 -9.18 -11.97
CA ASP A 262 -5.33 -8.94 -12.83
C ASP A 262 -5.30 -9.90 -14.03
N LYS A 263 -5.57 -11.18 -13.80
CA LYS A 263 -5.68 -12.19 -14.86
C LYS A 263 -6.81 -11.89 -15.84
N GLU A 264 -7.94 -11.40 -15.37
CA GLU A 264 -9.07 -11.00 -16.22
C GLU A 264 -8.71 -9.80 -17.10
N LYS A 265 -8.00 -8.80 -16.56
CA LYS A 265 -7.53 -7.65 -17.35
C LYS A 265 -6.57 -8.10 -18.45
N GLN A 266 -5.59 -8.92 -18.14
CA GLN A 266 -4.64 -9.44 -19.12
C GLN A 266 -5.34 -10.19 -20.25
N ARG A 267 -6.30 -11.08 -19.94
CA ARG A 267 -7.07 -11.79 -20.96
C ARG A 267 -7.85 -10.86 -21.89
N ASN A 268 -8.43 -9.79 -21.35
CA ASN A 268 -9.18 -8.81 -22.13
C ASN A 268 -8.27 -7.95 -23.02
N ASP A 269 -7.04 -7.65 -22.59
CA ASP A 269 -6.07 -6.89 -23.37
C ASP A 269 -5.48 -7.73 -24.51
N PHE A 270 -5.30 -9.04 -24.34
CA PHE A 270 -4.90 -9.98 -25.42
C PHE A 270 -6.03 -10.28 -26.44
N SER A 271 -7.28 -9.96 -26.12
CA SER A 271 -8.44 -10.24 -26.98
C SER A 271 -8.84 -9.05 -27.86
N ARG A 272 -8.13 -7.95 -27.77
CA ARG A 272 -8.28 -6.72 -28.57
C ARG A 272 -7.14 -6.53 -29.54
#